data_9d681fe696d4f8830dde1aa636c61b79
#
_entry.id   9d681fe696d4f8830dde1aa636c61b79
#
_cell.length_a   1.000
_cell.length_b   1.000
_cell.length_c   1.000
_cell.angle_alpha   90.00
_cell.angle_beta   90.00
_cell.angle_gamma   90.00
#
_symmetry.space_group_name_H-M   'P 1'
#
loop_
_entity.id
_entity.type
_entity.pdbx_description
1 polymer ?
#
loop_
_entity_poly.entity_id
_entity_poly.type
_entity_poly.pdbx_seq_one_letter_code
_entity_poly.pdbx_strand_id
1 'polypeptide(L)'
;TQGASGHKNYFHWLFDILPKIKIFSEGQDLRSIDYFYLAQLQPYQKKTLEILKLDHIKILDCNKYRHITGSQIFSVDHPWYQKGYISEEAKNLSSWIIPWIKKKFLHHSEYFESNEKIFLDRSESSNNHCQIKNNNEVIEFLKKKGFTSYKVGQLSFKQQIHLFKNAKVIVGAHGAAFANL
;
A
#
# COMPACT_ATOMS: atom_id res chain seq x y z
N THR A 1 0.44 10.32 12.02
CA THR A 1 -0.99 10.11 11.76
C THR A 1 -1.19 9.59 10.36
N GLN A 2 -2.14 8.68 10.16
CA GLN A 2 -2.41 8.09 8.85
C GLN A 2 -3.13 9.04 7.88
N GLY A 3 -3.63 10.19 8.36
CA GLY A 3 -4.56 11.01 7.61
C GLY A 3 -5.90 10.31 7.34
N ALA A 4 -6.87 11.01 6.78
CA ALA A 4 -8.21 10.46 6.53
C ALA A 4 -8.23 9.29 5.54
N SER A 5 -7.30 9.22 4.61
CA SER A 5 -7.23 8.19 3.54
C SER A 5 -6.24 7.06 3.80
N GLY A 6 -5.27 7.24 4.71
CA GLY A 6 -4.17 6.28 4.88
C GLY A 6 -4.55 4.96 5.55
N HIS A 7 -5.60 4.91 6.35
CA HIS A 7 -5.85 3.73 7.19
C HIS A 7 -6.40 2.50 6.43
N LYS A 8 -7.04 2.68 5.29
CA LYS A 8 -7.57 1.56 4.48
C LYS A 8 -7.10 1.61 3.03
N ASN A 9 -6.43 2.67 2.61
CA ASN A 9 -6.00 2.84 1.23
C ASN A 9 -4.58 2.30 1.04
N TYR A 10 -4.45 1.31 0.18
CA TYR A 10 -3.20 0.62 -0.11
C TYR A 10 -2.12 1.57 -0.65
N PHE A 11 -2.47 2.45 -1.61
CA PHE A 11 -1.54 3.45 -2.16
C PHE A 11 -0.99 4.37 -1.06
N HIS A 12 -1.88 4.98 -0.26
CA HIS A 12 -1.46 5.89 0.80
C HIS A 12 -0.65 5.21 1.90
N TRP A 13 -0.90 3.93 2.16
CA TRP A 13 -0.06 3.18 3.07
C TRP A 13 1.37 3.06 2.57
N LEU A 14 1.56 2.66 1.31
CA LEU A 14 2.88 2.45 0.72
C LEU A 14 3.65 3.76 0.52
N PHE A 15 2.97 4.82 0.06
CA PHE A 15 3.64 6.03 -0.41
C PHE A 15 3.60 7.20 0.57
N ASP A 16 2.68 7.20 1.54
CA ASP A 16 2.60 8.27 2.53
C ASP A 16 3.03 7.79 3.93
N ILE A 17 2.60 6.59 4.35
CA ILE A 17 2.82 6.14 5.72
C ILE A 17 4.17 5.45 5.90
N LEU A 18 4.49 4.44 5.08
CA LEU A 18 5.77 3.75 5.19
C LEU A 18 6.98 4.67 4.99
N PRO A 19 6.98 5.63 4.06
CA PRO A 19 8.05 6.60 3.93
C PRO A 19 8.29 7.45 5.18
N LYS A 20 7.26 7.78 5.96
CA LYS A 20 7.42 8.50 7.23
C LYS A 20 8.24 7.69 8.25
N ILE A 21 8.04 6.37 8.27
CA ILE A 21 8.85 5.47 9.12
C ILE A 21 10.33 5.54 8.72
N LYS A 22 10.61 5.55 7.41
CA LYS A 22 11.99 5.70 6.92
C LYS A 22 12.59 7.05 7.31
N ILE A 23 11.89 8.15 7.08
CA ILE A 23 12.35 9.50 7.43
C ILE A 23 12.65 9.56 8.95
N PHE A 24 11.73 9.05 9.78
CA PHE A 24 11.94 9.00 11.22
C PHE A 24 13.22 8.22 11.59
N SER A 25 13.44 7.08 10.95
CA SER A 25 14.58 6.21 11.23
C SER A 25 15.95 6.78 10.84
N GLU A 26 15.98 7.88 10.09
CA GLU A 26 17.24 8.58 9.74
C GLU A 26 17.75 9.46 10.89
N GLY A 27 16.84 9.93 11.75
CA GLY A 27 17.20 10.80 12.88
C GLY A 27 16.92 10.22 14.26
N GLN A 28 16.18 9.11 14.34
CA GLN A 28 15.71 8.54 15.59
C GLN A 28 15.77 7.00 15.56
N ASP A 29 15.98 6.39 16.70
CA ASP A 29 15.94 4.92 16.82
C ASP A 29 14.48 4.44 16.95
N LEU A 30 14.03 3.64 15.99
CA LEU A 30 12.68 3.03 16.02
C LEU A 30 12.45 2.11 17.22
N ARG A 31 13.52 1.60 17.86
CA ARG A 31 13.44 0.79 19.08
C ARG A 31 13.02 1.60 20.32
N SER A 32 13.15 2.94 20.26
CA SER A 32 12.70 3.84 21.32
C SER A 32 11.19 4.14 21.27
N ILE A 33 10.47 3.62 20.26
CA ILE A 33 9.04 3.86 20.08
C ILE A 33 8.23 2.74 20.74
N ASP A 34 7.40 3.09 21.71
CA ASP A 34 6.50 2.17 22.39
C ASP A 34 5.23 1.90 21.57
N TYR A 35 4.70 2.95 20.92
CA TYR A 35 3.41 2.90 20.24
C TYR A 35 3.41 3.60 18.88
N PHE A 36 2.73 2.98 17.91
CA PHE A 36 2.23 3.67 16.74
C PHE A 36 0.77 4.08 16.97
N TYR A 37 0.47 5.35 16.82
CA TYR A 37 -0.90 5.87 16.87
C TYR A 37 -1.51 5.77 15.47
N LEU A 38 -2.22 4.68 15.23
CA LEU A 38 -2.76 4.28 13.93
C LEU A 38 -4.19 3.75 14.11
N ALA A 39 -4.97 3.70 13.04
CA ALA A 39 -6.22 2.93 13.03
C ALA A 39 -5.92 1.42 13.04
N GLN A 40 -6.96 0.60 13.25
CA GLN A 40 -6.84 -0.85 13.16
C GLN A 40 -6.22 -1.29 11.82
N LEU A 41 -5.11 -2.02 11.90
CA LEU A 41 -4.33 -2.41 10.74
C LEU A 41 -5.01 -3.49 9.90
N GLN A 42 -4.97 -3.31 8.59
CA GLN A 42 -5.32 -4.31 7.59
C GLN A 42 -4.22 -5.40 7.50
N PRO A 43 -4.51 -6.60 6.96
CA PRO A 43 -3.53 -7.68 6.85
C PRO A 43 -2.24 -7.29 6.14
N TYR A 44 -2.32 -6.55 5.02
CA TYR A 44 -1.14 -6.09 4.28
C TYR A 44 -0.30 -5.09 5.08
N GLN A 45 -0.93 -4.24 5.88
CA GLN A 45 -0.24 -3.27 6.74
C GLN A 45 0.55 -3.99 7.84
N LYS A 46 -0.07 -4.98 8.50
CA LYS A 46 0.62 -5.82 9.49
C LYS A 46 1.83 -6.52 8.86
N LYS A 47 1.64 -7.11 7.67
CA LYS A 47 2.71 -7.82 6.97
C LYS A 47 3.86 -6.88 6.58
N THR A 48 3.59 -5.65 6.16
CA THR A 48 4.66 -4.67 5.86
C THR A 48 5.44 -4.28 7.11
N LEU A 49 4.78 -4.07 8.25
CA LEU A 49 5.46 -3.78 9.52
C LEU A 49 6.32 -4.97 10.00
N GLU A 50 5.81 -6.19 9.87
CA GLU A 50 6.57 -7.42 10.17
C GLU A 50 7.85 -7.52 9.32
N ILE A 51 7.73 -7.30 8.01
CA ILE A 51 8.89 -7.29 7.10
C ILE A 51 9.90 -6.22 7.50
N LEU A 52 9.45 -5.08 7.96
CA LEU A 52 10.30 -4.00 8.47
C LEU A 52 10.82 -4.24 9.88
N LYS A 53 10.46 -5.37 10.54
CA LYS A 53 10.80 -5.72 11.92
C LYS A 53 10.26 -4.72 12.95
N LEU A 54 9.06 -4.21 12.71
CA LEU A 54 8.36 -3.21 13.54
C LEU A 54 7.10 -3.76 14.20
N ASP A 55 6.86 -5.06 14.11
CA ASP A 55 5.72 -5.78 14.69
C ASP A 55 5.74 -5.80 16.23
N HIS A 56 6.90 -5.51 16.84
CA HIS A 56 7.05 -5.33 18.28
C HIS A 56 6.44 -4.02 18.80
N ILE A 57 6.26 -3.00 17.94
CA ILE A 57 5.70 -1.70 18.33
C ILE A 57 4.17 -1.85 18.47
N LYS A 58 3.63 -1.54 19.63
CA LYS A 58 2.21 -1.66 19.92
C LYS A 58 1.40 -0.64 19.12
N ILE A 59 0.21 -1.06 18.68
CA ILE A 59 -0.72 -0.18 17.98
C ILE A 59 -1.70 0.44 18.98
N LEU A 60 -1.70 1.75 19.06
CA LEU A 60 -2.70 2.53 19.78
C LEU A 60 -3.77 2.98 18.79
N ASP A 61 -4.96 2.34 18.85
CA ASP A 61 -6.03 2.57 17.88
C ASP A 61 -6.62 3.99 18.02
N CYS A 62 -6.40 4.81 17.02
CA CYS A 62 -6.87 6.20 16.97
C CYS A 62 -8.41 6.33 16.87
N ASN A 63 -9.13 5.26 16.54
CA ASN A 63 -10.60 5.25 16.57
C ASN A 63 -11.13 5.02 17.98
N LYS A 64 -10.35 4.30 18.80
CA LYS A 64 -10.70 4.01 20.19
C LYS A 64 -10.24 5.12 21.14
N TYR A 65 -9.02 5.61 20.94
CA TYR A 65 -8.38 6.62 21.79
C TYR A 65 -8.24 7.94 21.01
N ARG A 66 -9.21 8.85 21.21
CA ARG A 66 -9.23 10.14 20.51
C ARG A 66 -8.23 11.16 21.06
N HIS A 67 -7.93 11.06 22.33
CA HIS A 67 -6.97 11.90 23.04
C HIS A 67 -5.93 11.01 23.67
N ILE A 68 -4.68 11.33 23.46
CA ILE A 68 -3.52 10.62 24.02
C ILE A 68 -2.55 11.64 24.60
N THR A 69 -1.87 11.26 25.68
CA THR A 69 -0.73 11.94 26.25
C THR A 69 0.44 10.99 26.33
N GLY A 70 1.63 11.51 26.14
CA GLY A 70 2.87 10.75 26.26
C GLY A 70 3.99 11.68 26.70
N SER A 71 5.07 11.12 27.26
CA SER A 71 6.28 11.88 27.63
C SER A 71 6.93 12.50 26.40
N GLN A 72 6.84 11.82 25.26
CA GLN A 72 7.28 12.31 23.96
C GLN A 72 6.28 11.91 22.89
N ILE A 73 6.00 12.82 21.97
CA ILE A 73 5.14 12.58 20.80
C ILE A 73 5.93 13.00 19.56
N PHE A 74 6.11 12.05 18.64
CA PHE A 74 6.77 12.31 17.38
C PHE A 74 5.76 12.40 16.25
N SER A 75 5.96 13.37 15.36
CA SER A 75 5.22 13.50 14.11
C SER A 75 6.23 13.68 12.98
N VAL A 76 5.96 13.06 11.85
CA VAL A 76 6.78 13.19 10.64
C VAL A 76 5.93 13.86 9.56
N ASP A 77 6.51 14.86 8.91
CA ASP A 77 5.88 15.56 7.81
C ASP A 77 5.62 14.61 6.62
N HIS A 78 4.71 15.05 5.75
CA HIS A 78 4.37 14.27 4.57
C HIS A 78 5.59 14.25 3.61
N PRO A 79 6.03 13.06 3.12
CA PRO A 79 7.31 12.91 2.42
C PRO A 79 7.38 13.60 1.06
N TRP A 80 6.23 14.03 0.51
CA TRP A 80 6.15 14.63 -0.82
C TRP A 80 5.09 15.75 -0.91
N TYR A 81 4.59 16.23 0.24
CA TYR A 81 3.65 17.34 0.30
C TYR A 81 4.37 18.67 0.03
N GLN A 82 3.88 19.43 -0.94
CA GLN A 82 4.24 20.82 -1.14
C GLN A 82 3.04 21.73 -0.84
N LYS A 83 3.27 22.76 -0.04
CA LYS A 83 2.24 23.68 0.43
C LYS A 83 1.44 24.26 -0.75
N GLY A 84 0.14 23.93 -0.81
CA GLY A 84 -0.83 24.68 -1.60
C GLY A 84 -1.54 23.95 -2.74
N TYR A 85 -1.10 22.77 -3.22
CA TYR A 85 -1.71 22.13 -4.39
C TYR A 85 -1.86 20.63 -4.26
N ILE A 86 -3.00 20.19 -3.73
CA ILE A 86 -3.33 18.76 -3.58
C ILE A 86 -3.33 18.01 -4.94
N SER A 87 -3.74 18.68 -6.02
CA SER A 87 -3.78 18.07 -7.36
C SER A 87 -2.41 17.80 -8.00
N GLU A 88 -1.34 18.39 -7.49
CA GLU A 88 0.03 18.21 -7.99
C GLU A 88 0.88 17.28 -7.15
N GLU A 89 0.35 16.80 -6.03
CA GLU A 89 1.08 15.96 -5.06
C GLU A 89 1.67 14.70 -5.70
N ALA A 90 0.92 14.01 -6.57
CA ALA A 90 1.41 12.81 -7.24
C ALA A 90 2.61 13.06 -8.17
N LYS A 91 2.76 14.29 -8.69
CA LYS A 91 3.90 14.68 -9.53
C LYS A 91 5.18 14.90 -8.73
N ASN A 92 5.05 15.12 -7.42
CA ASN A 92 6.13 15.45 -6.52
C ASN A 92 6.59 14.26 -5.65
N LEU A 93 6.22 13.03 -6.04
CA LEU A 93 6.69 11.83 -5.33
C LEU A 93 8.22 11.82 -5.29
N SER A 94 8.78 11.83 -4.08
CA SER A 94 10.22 11.84 -3.89
C SER A 94 10.87 10.61 -4.53
N SER A 95 11.92 10.82 -5.33
CA SER A 95 12.56 9.79 -6.15
C SER A 95 13.12 8.59 -5.37
N TRP A 96 13.40 8.76 -4.08
CA TRP A 96 13.91 7.70 -3.20
C TRP A 96 12.84 6.70 -2.73
N ILE A 97 11.54 7.06 -2.77
CA ILE A 97 10.46 6.24 -2.18
C ILE A 97 10.32 4.91 -2.90
N ILE A 98 10.20 4.92 -4.23
CA ILE A 98 10.04 3.69 -5.03
C ILE A 98 11.25 2.77 -4.89
N PRO A 99 12.51 3.21 -5.08
CA PRO A 99 13.68 2.37 -4.85
C PRO A 99 13.73 1.78 -3.43
N TRP A 100 13.37 2.56 -2.42
CA TRP A 100 13.34 2.09 -1.04
C TRP A 100 12.27 1.01 -0.81
N ILE A 101 11.05 1.20 -1.30
CA ILE A 101 9.97 0.20 -1.24
C ILE A 101 10.42 -1.09 -1.93
N LYS A 102 10.93 -1.00 -3.16
CA LYS A 102 11.44 -2.17 -3.89
C LYS A 102 12.56 -2.89 -3.12
N LYS A 103 13.52 -2.16 -2.58
CA LYS A 103 14.61 -2.71 -1.77
C LYS A 103 14.09 -3.45 -0.52
N LYS A 104 13.04 -2.94 0.13
CA LYS A 104 12.50 -3.52 1.36
C LYS A 104 11.59 -4.74 1.10
N PHE A 105 10.82 -4.74 0.03
CA PHE A 105 9.72 -5.69 -0.11
C PHE A 105 9.89 -6.69 -1.26
N LEU A 106 10.59 -6.36 -2.35
CA LEU A 106 10.60 -7.15 -3.57
C LEU A 106 11.14 -8.60 -3.40
N HIS A 107 12.06 -8.81 -2.46
CA HIS A 107 12.63 -10.14 -2.18
C HIS A 107 11.75 -11.01 -1.26
N HIS A 108 10.67 -10.44 -0.71
CA HIS A 108 9.68 -11.17 0.10
C HIS A 108 8.54 -11.77 -0.73
N SER A 109 8.70 -11.87 -2.05
CA SER A 109 7.69 -12.50 -2.90
C SER A 109 7.45 -13.96 -2.48
N GLU A 110 6.19 -14.38 -2.50
CA GLU A 110 5.75 -15.74 -2.24
C GLU A 110 5.15 -16.30 -3.53
N TYR A 111 5.70 -17.43 -3.97
CA TYR A 111 5.26 -18.05 -5.20
C TYR A 111 3.78 -18.44 -5.14
N PHE A 112 3.08 -18.17 -6.21
CA PHE A 112 1.82 -18.80 -6.55
C PHE A 112 1.70 -18.84 -8.08
N GLU A 113 0.88 -19.74 -8.58
CA GLU A 113 0.70 -19.88 -10.02
C GLU A 113 0.06 -18.60 -10.60
N SER A 114 0.77 -17.92 -11.49
CA SER A 114 0.32 -16.66 -12.07
C SER A 114 0.74 -16.53 -13.53
N ASN A 115 -0.05 -15.77 -14.31
CA ASN A 115 0.24 -15.46 -15.70
C ASN A 115 1.06 -14.17 -15.83
N GLU A 116 1.80 -14.03 -16.93
CA GLU A 116 2.54 -12.80 -17.28
C GLU A 116 1.63 -11.67 -17.83
N LYS A 117 0.44 -12.04 -18.37
CA LYS A 117 -0.60 -11.09 -18.81
C LYS A 117 -1.72 -11.10 -17.79
N ILE A 118 -1.88 -10.02 -17.05
CA ILE A 118 -2.83 -9.96 -15.95
C ILE A 118 -3.87 -8.86 -16.15
N PHE A 119 -5.10 -9.17 -15.77
CA PHE A 119 -6.19 -8.23 -15.66
C PHE A 119 -6.53 -8.01 -14.18
N LEU A 120 -6.51 -6.76 -13.74
CA LEU A 120 -6.84 -6.38 -12.37
C LEU A 120 -8.36 -6.23 -12.24
N ASP A 121 -9.03 -7.30 -11.80
CA ASP A 121 -10.47 -7.32 -11.56
C ASP A 121 -10.80 -6.58 -10.25
N ARG A 122 -11.64 -5.56 -10.37
CA ARG A 122 -12.10 -4.72 -9.25
C ARG A 122 -13.54 -4.96 -8.84
N SER A 123 -14.16 -6.03 -9.31
CA SER A 123 -15.56 -6.34 -9.00
C SER A 123 -15.87 -6.45 -7.50
N GLU A 124 -14.85 -6.73 -6.67
CA GLU A 124 -14.97 -6.83 -5.21
C GLU A 124 -14.49 -5.57 -4.47
N SER A 125 -14.23 -4.47 -5.18
CA SER A 125 -13.79 -3.23 -4.53
C SER A 125 -14.92 -2.68 -3.63
N SER A 126 -14.64 -2.56 -2.34
CA SER A 126 -15.57 -2.00 -1.35
C SER A 126 -16.00 -0.55 -1.65
N ASN A 127 -15.19 0.15 -2.42
CA ASN A 127 -15.45 1.54 -2.80
C ASN A 127 -15.99 1.62 -4.22
N ASN A 128 -17.02 1.09 -4.64
CA ASN A 128 -17.72 1.16 -5.96
C ASN A 128 -17.17 2.19 -7.00
N HIS A 129 -15.91 2.57 -6.84
CA HIS A 129 -15.23 3.59 -7.63
C HIS A 129 -14.45 2.94 -8.76
N CYS A 130 -14.59 3.47 -9.99
CA CYS A 130 -13.92 2.96 -11.18
C CYS A 130 -14.24 1.48 -11.49
N GLN A 131 -15.47 1.06 -11.28
CA GLN A 131 -15.93 -0.27 -11.70
C GLN A 131 -16.23 -0.29 -13.21
N ILE A 132 -15.92 -1.41 -13.84
CA ILE A 132 -16.26 -1.67 -15.24
C ILE A 132 -17.67 -2.26 -15.28
N LYS A 133 -18.62 -1.58 -15.94
CA LYS A 133 -20.04 -2.00 -15.97
C LYS A 133 -20.24 -3.38 -16.59
N ASN A 134 -19.55 -3.67 -17.68
CA ASN A 134 -19.58 -4.95 -18.41
C ASN A 134 -18.34 -5.81 -18.07
N ASN A 135 -17.95 -5.89 -16.80
CA ASN A 135 -16.70 -6.53 -16.36
C ASN A 135 -16.54 -7.97 -16.86
N ASN A 136 -17.62 -8.76 -16.88
CA ASN A 136 -17.58 -10.15 -17.34
C ASN A 136 -17.25 -10.26 -18.83
N GLU A 137 -17.80 -9.37 -19.67
CA GLU A 137 -17.48 -9.33 -21.11
C GLU A 137 -16.00 -8.97 -21.32
N VAL A 138 -15.48 -8.01 -20.53
CA VAL A 138 -14.08 -7.61 -20.58
C VAL A 138 -13.17 -8.78 -20.16
N ILE A 139 -13.52 -9.51 -19.10
CA ILE A 139 -12.78 -10.70 -18.65
C ILE A 139 -12.73 -11.76 -19.76
N GLU A 140 -13.88 -12.11 -20.36
CA GLU A 140 -13.94 -13.10 -21.44
C GLU A 140 -13.17 -12.66 -22.70
N PHE A 141 -13.25 -11.38 -23.05
CA PHE A 141 -12.47 -10.83 -24.16
C PHE A 141 -10.96 -10.93 -23.89
N LEU A 142 -10.50 -10.50 -22.70
CA LEU A 142 -9.10 -10.52 -22.33
C LEU A 142 -8.57 -11.95 -22.18
N LYS A 143 -9.38 -12.88 -21.68
CA LYS A 143 -9.04 -14.30 -21.60
C LYS A 143 -8.70 -14.87 -22.98
N LYS A 144 -9.48 -14.54 -24.04
CA LYS A 144 -9.18 -14.90 -25.44
C LYS A 144 -7.85 -14.30 -25.94
N LYS A 145 -7.33 -13.25 -25.29
CA LYS A 145 -6.03 -12.63 -25.58
C LYS A 145 -4.90 -13.14 -24.67
N GLY A 146 -5.17 -14.18 -23.87
CA GLY A 146 -4.19 -14.81 -23.00
C GLY A 146 -4.00 -14.10 -21.65
N PHE A 147 -4.92 -13.24 -21.23
CA PHE A 147 -4.89 -12.65 -19.90
C PHE A 147 -5.58 -13.54 -18.87
N THR A 148 -5.06 -13.48 -17.65
CA THR A 148 -5.74 -14.04 -16.47
C THR A 148 -6.22 -12.91 -15.56
N SER A 149 -7.45 -13.03 -15.10
CA SER A 149 -8.07 -12.06 -14.19
C SER A 149 -7.71 -12.37 -12.74
N TYR A 150 -7.29 -11.35 -12.00
CA TYR A 150 -6.95 -11.45 -10.58
C TYR A 150 -7.68 -10.39 -9.74
N LYS A 151 -8.33 -10.86 -8.68
CA LYS A 151 -8.88 -10.03 -7.60
C LYS A 151 -7.76 -9.78 -6.58
N VAL A 152 -6.99 -8.74 -6.79
CA VAL A 152 -5.74 -8.49 -6.06
C VAL A 152 -5.96 -8.34 -4.54
N GLY A 153 -7.13 -7.85 -4.12
CA GLY A 153 -7.47 -7.74 -2.70
C GLY A 153 -7.59 -9.07 -1.95
N GLN A 154 -7.74 -10.20 -2.66
CA GLN A 154 -7.80 -11.55 -2.08
C GLN A 154 -6.41 -12.18 -1.90
N LEU A 155 -5.39 -11.60 -2.55
CA LEU A 155 -4.02 -12.09 -2.46
C LEU A 155 -3.33 -11.55 -1.22
N SER A 156 -2.48 -12.38 -0.59
CA SER A 156 -1.58 -11.90 0.45
C SER A 156 -0.63 -10.83 -0.12
N PHE A 157 -0.08 -9.98 0.75
CA PHE A 157 0.90 -8.97 0.32
C PHE A 157 2.08 -9.57 -0.44
N LYS A 158 2.57 -10.73 -0.02
CA LYS A 158 3.69 -11.43 -0.66
C LYS A 158 3.31 -12.03 -2.02
N GLN A 159 2.09 -12.52 -2.16
CA GLN A 159 1.55 -12.99 -3.45
C GLN A 159 1.34 -11.82 -4.42
N GLN A 160 0.91 -10.67 -3.93
CA GLN A 160 0.83 -9.45 -4.75
C GLN A 160 2.22 -9.09 -5.29
N ILE A 161 3.28 -9.11 -4.45
CA ILE A 161 4.64 -8.88 -4.91
C ILE A 161 5.01 -9.89 -6.02
N HIS A 162 4.69 -11.17 -5.86
CA HIS A 162 4.96 -12.20 -6.87
C HIS A 162 4.24 -11.90 -8.19
N LEU A 163 2.93 -11.61 -8.12
CA LEU A 163 2.09 -11.34 -9.28
C LEU A 163 2.67 -10.18 -10.12
N PHE A 164 2.93 -9.04 -9.47
CA PHE A 164 3.40 -7.85 -10.18
C PHE A 164 4.85 -7.95 -10.64
N LYS A 165 5.71 -8.63 -9.88
CA LYS A 165 7.10 -8.89 -10.28
C LYS A 165 7.21 -9.70 -11.58
N ASN A 166 6.29 -10.65 -11.81
CA ASN A 166 6.32 -11.55 -12.95
C ASN A 166 5.42 -11.09 -14.11
N ALA A 167 4.56 -10.11 -13.91
CA ALA A 167 3.69 -9.58 -14.94
C ALA A 167 4.49 -8.81 -16.01
N LYS A 168 4.24 -9.12 -17.28
CA LYS A 168 4.77 -8.39 -18.44
C LYS A 168 3.76 -7.38 -18.98
N VAL A 169 2.46 -7.70 -18.87
CA VAL A 169 1.37 -6.82 -19.32
C VAL A 169 0.31 -6.78 -18.26
N ILE A 170 -0.04 -5.57 -17.85
CA ILE A 170 -1.05 -5.32 -16.82
C ILE A 170 -2.13 -4.42 -17.38
N VAL A 171 -3.38 -4.89 -17.31
CA VAL A 171 -4.58 -4.14 -17.72
C VAL A 171 -5.51 -4.04 -16.52
N GLY A 172 -6.18 -2.91 -16.35
CA GLY A 172 -7.16 -2.72 -15.29
C GLY A 172 -7.72 -1.31 -15.25
N ALA A 173 -8.85 -1.12 -14.55
CA ALA A 173 -9.34 0.20 -14.23
C ALA A 173 -8.48 0.85 -13.14
N HIS A 174 -8.46 2.21 -13.13
CA HIS A 174 -7.72 2.98 -12.13
C HIS A 174 -8.00 2.50 -10.69
N GLY A 175 -6.95 2.37 -9.89
CA GLY A 175 -7.07 1.94 -8.51
C GLY A 175 -5.77 1.69 -7.78
N ALA A 176 -5.88 1.55 -6.45
CA ALA A 176 -4.73 1.44 -5.55
C ALA A 176 -3.83 0.20 -5.84
N ALA A 177 -4.33 -0.83 -6.53
CA ALA A 177 -3.54 -1.99 -6.93
C ALA A 177 -2.35 -1.63 -7.85
N PHE A 178 -2.47 -0.55 -8.64
CA PHE A 178 -1.37 -0.04 -9.47
C PHE A 178 -0.18 0.52 -8.67
N ALA A 179 -0.33 0.67 -7.35
CA ALA A 179 0.79 1.00 -6.47
C ALA A 179 1.88 -0.10 -6.40
N ASN A 180 1.61 -1.27 -6.95
CA ASN A 180 2.55 -2.39 -7.02
C ASN A 180 3.48 -2.37 -8.26
N LEU A 181 3.36 -1.39 -9.16
CA LEU A 181 4.15 -1.28 -10.40
C LEU A 181 5.58 -0.78 -10.20
#